data_9c28ff3efeb63e188f034aebb8e78f2a
#
_entry.id   9c28ff3efeb63e188f034aebb8e78f2a
#
_cell.length_a   1.000
_cell.length_b   1.000
_cell.length_c   1.000
_cell.angle_alpha   90.00
_cell.angle_beta   90.00
_cell.angle_gamma   90.00
#
_symmetry.space_group_name_H-M   'P 1'
#
loop_
_entity.id
_entity.type
_entity.pdbx_description
1 polymer ?
#
loop_
_entity_poly.entity_id
_entity_poly.type
_entity_poly.pdbx_seq_one_letter_code
_entity_poly.pdbx_strand_id
1 'polypeptide(L)'
;MKLINIVPVVFFLSLGLFARGQNAVDQPQKTKNTGGVNIIWVPVLASSPATGFMFGVAPAISFVKGDPETTSISSYLGSVVYTTQNQLLLTFKGNLFFDDNQWILMNDWRYFITSQPTYGLGTGPQSSKLVSSGIEYEDGLFTQEIDEAQFMEFNFLRLHQTVLTKIGNKGLYTGVGYHLDIHSNIEDQLLDLDTLPPAVTSHYAYSLTQGIDPKKYTLSGVSLNGLFDTRDNTINPYSGRYAFVSLRFNPEWLGSATSSSTLWAEYRDYFTMDKNRPRNLLGLWMYGNFEVGGSWPYMSLPALGWDQFGRSGRAYPQGRFRGQSLMYSELEWRFPLQKNSDKWGGVLFANMNTATNTDANIDMFDHINTGIGAGIRFMINEKSRQNICLDYAWGNYGAHGFYLSVNEVF
;
A
#
# COMPACT_ATOMS: atom_id res chain seq x y z
N MET A 1 6.10 -14.57 29.83
CA MET A 1 6.63 -13.35 29.19
C MET A 1 7.90 -13.75 28.41
N LYS A 2 7.71 -14.31 27.20
CA LYS A 2 8.81 -14.56 26.25
C LYS A 2 8.82 -13.42 25.27
N LEU A 3 9.84 -12.57 25.35
CA LEU A 3 10.12 -11.53 24.37
C LEU A 3 10.26 -12.21 23.00
N ILE A 4 9.35 -11.92 22.09
CA ILE A 4 9.51 -12.26 20.67
C ILE A 4 10.69 -11.42 20.18
N ASN A 5 11.83 -12.05 20.03
CA ASN A 5 12.99 -11.45 19.37
C ASN A 5 12.61 -11.21 17.91
N ILE A 6 12.21 -9.98 17.59
CA ILE A 6 12.11 -9.51 16.23
C ILE A 6 13.53 -9.44 15.69
N VAL A 7 13.90 -10.44 14.90
CA VAL A 7 15.20 -10.50 14.22
C VAL A 7 15.31 -9.29 13.31
N PRO A 8 16.33 -8.44 13.44
CA PRO A 8 16.54 -7.32 12.55
C PRO A 8 16.74 -7.84 11.13
N VAL A 9 15.97 -7.29 10.19
CA VAL A 9 16.16 -7.52 8.76
C VAL A 9 17.52 -6.93 8.38
N VAL A 10 18.54 -7.78 8.28
CA VAL A 10 19.87 -7.38 7.82
C VAL A 10 19.87 -7.41 6.30
N PHE A 11 19.85 -6.24 5.69
CA PHE A 11 20.06 -6.07 4.27
C PHE A 11 21.54 -6.08 3.91
N PHE A 12 22.00 -7.10 3.20
CA PHE A 12 23.26 -7.03 2.47
C PHE A 12 23.00 -6.55 1.04
N LEU A 13 23.36 -5.31 0.77
CA LEU A 13 23.44 -4.77 -0.59
C LEU A 13 24.79 -5.18 -1.21
N SER A 14 24.80 -6.18 -2.07
CA SER A 14 25.90 -6.36 -3.02
C SER A 14 25.65 -5.44 -4.22
N LEU A 15 26.15 -4.22 -4.16
CA LEU A 15 26.25 -3.30 -5.30
C LEU A 15 27.28 -3.82 -6.28
N GLY A 16 26.88 -4.61 -7.26
CA GLY A 16 27.66 -4.88 -8.46
C GLY A 16 27.66 -3.66 -9.37
N LEU A 17 28.71 -2.86 -9.29
CA LEU A 17 28.99 -1.76 -10.19
C LEU A 17 29.27 -2.29 -11.61
N PHE A 18 28.33 -2.12 -12.55
CA PHE A 18 28.66 -2.10 -13.96
C PHE A 18 28.66 -0.65 -14.46
N ALA A 19 29.77 0.02 -14.24
CA ALA A 19 30.11 1.24 -14.96
C ALA A 19 30.82 0.84 -16.27
N ARG A 20 30.15 0.99 -17.41
CA ARG A 20 30.84 1.11 -18.70
C ARG A 20 30.84 2.57 -19.09
N GLY A 21 32.03 3.16 -19.00
CA GLY A 21 32.32 4.46 -19.59
C GLY A 21 32.30 4.38 -21.12
N GLN A 22 31.71 5.37 -21.76
CA GLN A 22 32.08 5.81 -23.10
C GLN A 22 32.13 7.32 -23.10
N ASN A 23 33.37 7.81 -23.29
CA ASN A 23 33.63 9.18 -23.69
C ASN A 23 33.26 9.34 -25.17
N ALA A 24 32.38 10.27 -25.46
CA ALA A 24 32.36 10.93 -26.78
C ALA A 24 31.79 12.33 -26.58
N VAL A 25 32.66 13.30 -26.82
CA VAL A 25 32.31 14.70 -27.07
C VAL A 25 31.64 14.76 -28.42
N ASP A 26 30.39 15.16 -28.51
CA ASP A 26 29.82 15.67 -29.75
C ASP A 26 28.72 16.71 -29.50
N GLN A 27 28.60 17.62 -30.46
CA GLN A 27 27.85 18.86 -30.45
C GLN A 27 26.34 18.72 -30.36
N PRO A 28 25.59 19.80 -30.03
CA PRO A 28 24.17 19.71 -29.74
C PRO A 28 23.33 19.60 -31.01
N GLN A 29 23.02 18.37 -31.42
CA GLN A 29 21.89 18.13 -32.30
C GLN A 29 20.64 18.12 -31.46
N LYS A 30 19.65 18.96 -31.85
CA LYS A 30 18.26 18.86 -31.37
C LYS A 30 17.69 17.50 -31.75
N THR A 31 17.95 16.48 -30.95
CA THR A 31 17.24 15.22 -31.04
C THR A 31 15.89 15.38 -30.42
N LYS A 32 14.80 15.23 -31.19
CA LYS A 32 13.47 14.92 -30.68
C LYS A 32 13.63 13.78 -29.68
N ASN A 33 13.46 14.08 -28.40
CA ASN A 33 13.47 13.08 -27.34
C ASN A 33 12.20 12.21 -27.49
N THR A 34 12.24 11.19 -28.29
CA THR A 34 11.31 10.07 -28.19
C THR A 34 11.61 9.41 -26.86
N GLY A 35 10.69 9.60 -25.88
CA GLY A 35 10.85 9.14 -24.52
C GLY A 35 11.09 7.64 -24.48
N GLY A 36 12.33 7.23 -24.26
CA GLY A 36 12.70 5.82 -24.12
C GLY A 36 12.09 5.23 -22.86
N VAL A 37 11.77 3.93 -22.89
CA VAL A 37 11.36 3.19 -21.69
C VAL A 37 12.59 3.02 -20.80
N ASN A 38 12.45 3.47 -19.53
CA ASN A 38 13.47 3.26 -18.51
C ASN A 38 13.00 2.12 -17.58
N ILE A 39 13.86 1.10 -17.43
CA ILE A 39 13.59 -0.04 -16.54
C ILE A 39 14.74 -0.15 -15.54
N ILE A 40 14.41 -0.08 -14.26
CA ILE A 40 15.33 -0.28 -13.16
C ILE A 40 14.99 -1.59 -12.49
N TRP A 41 15.92 -2.54 -12.50
CA TRP A 41 15.78 -3.82 -11.85
C TRP A 41 16.26 -3.73 -10.41
N VAL A 42 15.35 -3.98 -9.45
CA VAL A 42 15.68 -3.96 -8.03
C VAL A 42 15.62 -5.38 -7.48
N PRO A 43 16.73 -5.92 -6.98
CA PRO A 43 16.70 -7.21 -6.30
C PRO A 43 15.90 -7.07 -4.99
N VAL A 44 15.06 -8.07 -4.70
CA VAL A 44 14.31 -8.16 -3.45
C VAL A 44 14.96 -9.23 -2.60
N LEU A 45 15.47 -8.82 -1.44
CA LEU A 45 16.00 -9.70 -0.41
C LEU A 45 15.43 -9.23 0.93
N ALA A 46 14.66 -10.05 1.59
CA ALA A 46 14.07 -9.73 2.88
C ALA A 46 13.85 -11.00 3.71
N SER A 47 13.49 -10.84 4.96
CA SER A 47 13.11 -11.95 5.83
C SER A 47 12.09 -11.48 6.86
N SER A 48 11.09 -12.31 7.13
CA SER A 48 10.14 -12.11 8.21
C SER A 48 9.76 -13.47 8.84
N PRO A 49 9.24 -13.48 10.07
CA PRO A 49 8.76 -14.71 10.69
C PRO A 49 7.68 -15.44 9.87
N ALA A 50 6.79 -14.69 9.20
CA ALA A 50 5.70 -15.24 8.40
C ALA A 50 6.14 -15.79 7.04
N THR A 51 7.20 -15.25 6.44
CA THR A 51 7.62 -15.58 5.08
C THR A 51 8.94 -16.35 5.04
N GLY A 52 9.67 -16.41 6.14
CA GLY A 52 11.06 -16.85 6.13
C GLY A 52 11.91 -15.90 5.29
N PHE A 53 12.89 -16.42 4.57
CA PHE A 53 13.71 -15.62 3.66
C PHE A 53 12.99 -15.43 2.31
N MET A 54 12.92 -14.18 1.86
CA MET A 54 12.30 -13.76 0.59
C MET A 54 13.39 -13.39 -0.41
N PHE A 55 13.24 -13.81 -1.65
CA PHE A 55 14.13 -13.43 -2.74
C PHE A 55 13.32 -13.22 -4.02
N GLY A 56 13.75 -12.26 -4.82
CA GLY A 56 13.01 -11.94 -6.03
C GLY A 56 13.56 -10.73 -6.77
N VAL A 57 12.75 -10.20 -7.67
CA VAL A 57 13.08 -9.04 -8.47
C VAL A 57 11.87 -8.13 -8.63
N ALA A 58 12.11 -6.82 -8.56
CA ALA A 58 11.08 -5.80 -8.74
C ALA A 58 11.51 -4.80 -9.83
N PRO A 59 11.04 -4.96 -11.09
CA PRO A 59 11.25 -3.97 -12.13
C PRO A 59 10.42 -2.71 -11.85
N ALA A 60 11.07 -1.54 -11.83
CA ALA A 60 10.44 -0.24 -11.84
C ALA A 60 10.56 0.34 -13.26
N ILE A 61 9.43 0.50 -13.92
CA ILE A 61 9.32 0.92 -15.31
C ILE A 61 8.80 2.34 -15.36
N SER A 62 9.45 3.22 -16.12
CA SER A 62 8.94 4.57 -16.36
C SER A 62 9.15 4.99 -17.82
N PHE A 63 8.16 5.68 -18.38
CA PHE A 63 8.18 6.17 -19.76
C PHE A 63 7.14 7.27 -19.96
N VAL A 64 7.26 8.02 -21.05
CA VAL A 64 6.24 8.98 -21.49
C VAL A 64 5.65 8.45 -22.79
N LYS A 65 4.30 8.33 -22.84
CA LYS A 65 3.56 7.95 -24.04
C LYS A 65 2.92 9.18 -24.66
N GLY A 66 3.61 9.83 -25.58
CA GLY A 66 3.21 11.06 -26.23
C GLY A 66 4.25 12.16 -26.11
N ASP A 67 3.83 13.43 -26.18
CA ASP A 67 4.71 14.58 -26.02
C ASP A 67 5.15 14.72 -24.54
N PRO A 68 6.46 14.69 -24.24
CA PRO A 68 6.97 14.84 -22.87
C PRO A 68 6.70 16.21 -22.24
N GLU A 69 6.35 17.24 -23.02
CA GLU A 69 6.03 18.56 -22.50
C GLU A 69 4.60 18.64 -21.95
N THR A 70 3.70 17.78 -22.45
CA THR A 70 2.28 17.82 -22.11
C THR A 70 1.76 16.53 -21.46
N THR A 71 2.52 15.44 -21.54
CA THR A 71 2.12 14.13 -21.03
C THR A 71 2.92 13.75 -19.79
N SER A 72 2.22 13.40 -18.73
CA SER A 72 2.82 12.93 -17.47
C SER A 72 3.59 11.63 -17.63
N ILE A 73 4.57 11.41 -16.77
CA ILE A 73 5.35 10.17 -16.75
C ILE A 73 4.45 9.02 -16.29
N SER A 74 4.33 8.01 -17.14
CA SER A 74 3.74 6.72 -16.80
C SER A 74 4.72 5.89 -15.98
N SER A 75 4.24 5.21 -14.95
CA SER A 75 5.10 4.38 -14.10
C SER A 75 4.40 3.09 -13.72
N TYR A 76 5.16 1.99 -13.78
CA TYR A 76 4.75 0.67 -13.31
C TYR A 76 5.78 0.10 -12.36
N LEU A 77 5.30 -0.56 -11.33
CA LEU A 77 6.11 -1.34 -10.40
C LEU A 77 5.64 -2.79 -10.46
N GLY A 78 6.49 -3.66 -10.97
CA GLY A 78 6.29 -5.11 -10.94
C GLY A 78 7.03 -5.73 -9.75
N SER A 79 6.65 -6.94 -9.35
CA SER A 79 7.49 -7.80 -8.51
C SER A 79 7.18 -9.27 -8.74
N VAL A 80 8.22 -10.08 -8.66
CA VAL A 80 8.16 -11.53 -8.57
C VAL A 80 9.02 -11.91 -7.37
N VAL A 81 8.38 -12.39 -6.30
CA VAL A 81 9.06 -12.74 -5.05
C VAL A 81 8.65 -14.15 -4.66
N TYR A 82 9.63 -14.98 -4.31
CA TYR A 82 9.45 -16.30 -3.75
C TYR A 82 10.08 -16.38 -2.36
N THR A 83 9.55 -17.26 -1.50
CA THR A 83 10.00 -17.35 -0.11
C THR A 83 10.39 -18.79 0.26
N THR A 84 11.19 -18.94 1.32
CA THR A 84 11.57 -20.25 1.85
C THR A 84 10.41 -21.01 2.51
N GLN A 85 9.27 -20.33 2.73
CA GLN A 85 8.01 -20.93 3.18
C GLN A 85 7.08 -21.29 2.01
N ASN A 86 7.65 -21.45 0.78
CA ASN A 86 6.92 -21.79 -0.45
C ASN A 86 5.82 -20.79 -0.85
N GLN A 87 5.99 -19.51 -0.49
CA GLN A 87 5.05 -18.46 -0.87
C GLN A 87 5.50 -17.80 -2.17
N LEU A 88 4.53 -17.37 -2.98
CA LEU A 88 4.73 -16.67 -4.24
C LEU A 88 3.95 -15.34 -4.22
N LEU A 89 4.64 -14.24 -4.45
CA LEU A 89 4.06 -12.90 -4.49
C LEU A 89 4.34 -12.26 -5.86
N LEU A 90 3.30 -12.13 -6.67
CA LEU A 90 3.36 -11.44 -7.95
C LEU A 90 2.56 -10.15 -7.86
N THR A 91 3.17 -9.03 -8.29
CA THR A 91 2.47 -7.75 -8.41
C THR A 91 2.78 -7.06 -9.72
N PHE A 92 1.79 -6.32 -10.23
CA PHE A 92 1.96 -5.37 -11.32
C PHE A 92 1.03 -4.18 -11.09
N LYS A 93 1.59 -3.04 -10.75
CA LYS A 93 0.85 -1.86 -10.31
C LYS A 93 1.39 -0.61 -10.98
N GLY A 94 0.52 0.30 -11.35
CA GLY A 94 0.98 1.56 -11.92
C GLY A 94 -0.10 2.37 -12.59
N ASN A 95 0.34 3.48 -13.16
CA ASN A 95 -0.50 4.41 -13.88
C ASN A 95 0.10 4.69 -15.26
N LEU A 96 -0.73 4.57 -16.30
CA LEU A 96 -0.41 4.90 -17.67
C LEU A 96 -1.15 6.17 -18.07
N PHE A 97 -0.39 7.18 -18.47
CA PHE A 97 -0.90 8.42 -19.02
C PHE A 97 -0.79 8.38 -20.56
N PHE A 98 -1.89 8.64 -21.25
CA PHE A 98 -1.93 8.76 -22.71
C PHE A 98 -1.68 10.22 -23.12
N ASP A 99 -1.48 10.44 -24.41
CA ASP A 99 -1.19 11.76 -25.00
C ASP A 99 -1.98 12.90 -24.35
N ASP A 100 -1.30 13.97 -23.98
CA ASP A 100 -1.87 15.16 -23.31
C ASP A 100 -2.65 14.84 -22.03
N ASN A 101 -2.39 13.69 -21.43
CA ASN A 101 -3.13 13.18 -20.27
C ASN A 101 -4.64 13.05 -20.53
N GLN A 102 -5.07 12.78 -21.78
CA GLN A 102 -6.49 12.63 -22.11
C GLN A 102 -7.12 11.45 -21.40
N TRP A 103 -6.34 10.37 -21.23
CA TRP A 103 -6.77 9.17 -20.53
C TRP A 103 -5.71 8.74 -19.53
N ILE A 104 -6.17 8.21 -18.39
CA ILE A 104 -5.33 7.57 -17.37
C ILE A 104 -5.85 6.18 -17.16
N LEU A 105 -4.94 5.19 -17.22
CA LEU A 105 -5.22 3.82 -16.88
C LEU A 105 -4.50 3.49 -15.57
N MET A 106 -5.24 3.14 -14.54
CA MET A 106 -4.69 2.76 -13.23
C MET A 106 -4.85 1.26 -13.01
N ASN A 107 -3.76 0.59 -12.66
CA ASN A 107 -3.71 -0.86 -12.46
C ASN A 107 -3.28 -1.18 -11.03
N ASP A 108 -3.94 -2.20 -10.43
CA ASP A 108 -3.44 -2.90 -9.24
C ASP A 108 -3.74 -4.40 -9.43
N TRP A 109 -2.74 -5.15 -9.91
CA TRP A 109 -2.85 -6.58 -10.15
C TRP A 109 -1.93 -7.31 -9.20
N ARG A 110 -2.47 -8.31 -8.50
CA ARG A 110 -1.74 -9.11 -7.51
C ARG A 110 -2.14 -10.57 -7.62
N TYR A 111 -1.17 -11.45 -7.49
CA TYR A 111 -1.41 -12.87 -7.26
C TYR A 111 -0.48 -13.35 -6.16
N PHE A 112 -1.06 -13.84 -5.08
CA PHE A 112 -0.33 -14.29 -3.90
C PHE A 112 -0.72 -15.71 -3.54
N ILE A 113 0.28 -16.52 -3.22
CA ILE A 113 0.18 -17.72 -2.39
C ILE A 113 0.99 -17.38 -1.16
N THR A 114 0.36 -17.10 -0.03
CA THR A 114 1.05 -16.44 1.07
C THR A 114 0.45 -16.78 2.44
N SER A 115 1.19 -16.46 3.48
CA SER A 115 0.65 -16.30 4.82
C SER A 115 0.84 -14.88 5.31
N GLN A 116 -0.13 -14.37 6.05
CA GLN A 116 -0.10 -13.03 6.62
C GLN A 116 -0.68 -13.06 8.03
N PRO A 117 -0.04 -12.39 9.00
CA PRO A 117 -0.64 -12.23 10.31
C PRO A 117 -1.88 -11.30 10.23
N THR A 118 -2.91 -11.63 11.00
CA THR A 118 -4.02 -10.73 11.31
C THR A 118 -4.11 -10.50 12.80
N TYR A 119 -4.73 -9.39 13.20
CA TYR A 119 -4.68 -8.90 14.58
C TYR A 119 -6.07 -8.50 15.10
N GLY A 120 -7.13 -9.01 14.48
CA GLY A 120 -8.52 -8.64 14.79
C GLY A 120 -8.92 -7.29 14.17
N LEU A 121 -9.95 -6.66 14.75
CA LEU A 121 -10.55 -5.44 14.24
C LEU A 121 -10.34 -4.24 15.18
N GLY A 122 -10.28 -3.06 14.56
CA GLY A 122 -10.24 -1.76 15.25
C GLY A 122 -8.86 -1.35 15.73
N THR A 123 -8.81 -0.16 16.29
CA THR A 123 -7.65 0.46 16.97
C THR A 123 -7.93 0.69 18.45
N GLY A 124 -8.86 -0.07 19.04
CA GLY A 124 -9.25 0.03 20.43
C GLY A 124 -8.17 -0.38 21.43
N PRO A 125 -8.49 -0.42 22.74
CA PRO A 125 -7.54 -0.83 23.78
C PRO A 125 -6.92 -2.20 23.54
N GLN A 126 -7.68 -3.13 22.94
CA GLN A 126 -7.21 -4.46 22.55
C GLN A 126 -6.09 -4.41 21.50
N SER A 127 -5.98 -3.32 20.74
CA SER A 127 -4.89 -3.16 19.77
C SER A 127 -3.50 -3.03 20.41
N SER A 128 -3.41 -2.84 21.73
CA SER A 128 -2.17 -2.99 22.50
C SER A 128 -1.70 -4.45 22.56
N LYS A 129 -2.60 -5.40 22.35
CA LYS A 129 -2.30 -6.83 22.20
C LYS A 129 -1.93 -7.18 20.77
N LEU A 130 -1.37 -8.35 20.56
CA LEU A 130 -1.04 -8.84 19.22
C LEU A 130 -2.31 -9.09 18.40
N VAL A 131 -3.36 -9.58 19.04
CA VAL A 131 -4.67 -9.80 18.44
C VAL A 131 -5.74 -9.13 19.28
N SER A 132 -6.62 -8.35 18.64
CA SER A 132 -7.78 -7.78 19.30
C SER A 132 -8.90 -8.80 19.40
N SER A 133 -9.82 -8.58 20.34
CA SER A 133 -10.94 -9.45 20.68
C SER A 133 -12.28 -8.68 20.58
N GLY A 134 -13.35 -9.30 20.99
CA GLY A 134 -14.66 -8.65 21.16
C GLY A 134 -15.57 -8.75 19.94
N ILE A 135 -15.35 -9.73 19.04
CA ILE A 135 -16.31 -10.05 17.98
C ILE A 135 -17.28 -11.11 18.53
N GLU A 136 -18.56 -10.81 18.53
CA GLU A 136 -19.61 -11.76 18.85
C GLU A 136 -19.77 -12.77 17.70
N TYR A 137 -19.84 -14.08 18.00
CA TYR A 137 -20.00 -15.11 17.00
C TYR A 137 -21.19 -16.06 17.25
N GLU A 138 -21.67 -16.10 18.49
CA GLU A 138 -22.93 -16.72 18.92
C GLU A 138 -23.56 -15.87 20.01
N ASP A 139 -24.83 -16.07 20.29
CA ASP A 139 -25.58 -15.27 21.27
C ASP A 139 -24.87 -15.18 22.63
N GLY A 140 -24.33 -14.01 22.94
CA GLY A 140 -23.56 -13.73 24.15
C GLY A 140 -22.15 -14.31 24.19
N LEU A 141 -21.64 -14.93 23.11
CA LEU A 141 -20.28 -15.46 23.03
C LEU A 141 -19.38 -14.58 22.17
N PHE A 142 -18.26 -14.15 22.73
CA PHE A 142 -17.30 -13.23 22.11
C PHE A 142 -15.93 -13.86 21.99
N THR A 143 -15.20 -13.48 20.94
CA THR A 143 -13.79 -13.84 20.78
C THR A 143 -12.97 -13.31 21.95
N GLN A 144 -12.00 -14.11 22.39
CA GLN A 144 -11.09 -13.78 23.47
C GLN A 144 -9.80 -13.16 22.94
N GLU A 145 -9.10 -12.40 23.80
CA GLU A 145 -7.76 -11.90 23.48
C GLU A 145 -6.78 -13.05 23.28
N ILE A 146 -5.97 -12.96 22.25
CA ILE A 146 -4.89 -13.89 21.94
C ILE A 146 -3.58 -13.11 21.91
N ASP A 147 -2.58 -13.55 22.68
CA ASP A 147 -1.26 -12.90 22.77
C ASP A 147 -0.35 -13.23 21.56
N GLU A 148 -0.90 -13.84 20.52
CA GLU A 148 -0.20 -14.25 19.32
C GLU A 148 -0.87 -13.65 18.08
N ALA A 149 -0.07 -13.30 17.07
CA ALA A 149 -0.61 -12.92 15.77
C ALA A 149 -1.29 -14.13 15.12
N GLN A 150 -2.51 -13.94 14.63
CA GLN A 150 -3.24 -14.93 13.85
C GLN A 150 -2.63 -15.06 12.46
N PHE A 151 -1.95 -16.16 12.17
CA PHE A 151 -1.44 -16.43 10.82
C PHE A 151 -2.56 -17.01 9.96
N MET A 152 -2.84 -16.32 8.86
CA MET A 152 -3.77 -16.72 7.82
C MET A 152 -2.98 -17.16 6.61
N GLU A 153 -3.15 -18.41 6.17
CA GLU A 153 -2.66 -18.86 4.86
C GLU A 153 -3.76 -18.68 3.84
N PHE A 154 -3.44 -18.18 2.64
CA PHE A 154 -4.44 -18.00 1.60
C PHE A 154 -3.82 -17.78 0.22
N ASN A 155 -4.64 -18.04 -0.80
CA ASN A 155 -4.38 -17.58 -2.16
C ASN A 155 -5.21 -16.32 -2.42
N PHE A 156 -4.59 -15.33 -3.05
CA PHE A 156 -5.22 -14.06 -3.36
C PHE A 156 -4.99 -13.65 -4.81
N LEU A 157 -6.06 -13.37 -5.53
CA LEU A 157 -6.03 -12.73 -6.85
C LEU A 157 -6.73 -11.39 -6.77
N ARG A 158 -6.04 -10.34 -7.18
CA ARG A 158 -6.60 -8.99 -7.40
C ARG A 158 -6.39 -8.57 -8.83
N LEU A 159 -7.46 -8.15 -9.50
CA LEU A 159 -7.42 -7.48 -10.80
C LEU A 159 -8.27 -6.20 -10.71
N HIS A 160 -7.62 -5.10 -10.36
CA HIS A 160 -8.26 -3.78 -10.34
C HIS A 160 -7.79 -2.98 -11.54
N GLN A 161 -8.75 -2.44 -12.28
CA GLN A 161 -8.52 -1.66 -13.48
C GLN A 161 -9.44 -0.45 -13.48
N THR A 162 -8.87 0.75 -13.48
CA THR A 162 -9.63 2.01 -13.54
C THR A 162 -9.21 2.78 -14.78
N VAL A 163 -10.19 3.30 -15.50
CA VAL A 163 -10.00 4.17 -16.67
C VAL A 163 -10.60 5.52 -16.36
N LEU A 164 -9.81 6.57 -16.49
CA LEU A 164 -10.22 7.95 -16.26
C LEU A 164 -10.05 8.76 -17.54
N THR A 165 -10.96 9.67 -17.79
CA THR A 165 -10.89 10.65 -18.90
C THR A 165 -10.83 12.07 -18.35
N LYS A 166 -10.06 12.93 -19.00
CA LYS A 166 -9.86 14.32 -18.63
C LYS A 166 -11.12 15.16 -18.80
N ILE A 167 -11.41 16.00 -17.83
CA ILE A 167 -12.47 16.99 -17.88
C ILE A 167 -11.86 18.39 -17.90
N GLY A 168 -12.01 19.09 -19.02
CA GLY A 168 -11.43 20.43 -19.16
C GLY A 168 -9.89 20.44 -19.05
N ASN A 169 -9.30 21.57 -18.61
CA ASN A 169 -7.85 21.76 -18.66
C ASN A 169 -7.18 21.90 -17.27
N LYS A 170 -7.88 21.58 -16.19
CA LYS A 170 -7.43 21.89 -14.81
C LYS A 170 -6.96 20.64 -14.01
N GLY A 171 -6.57 19.55 -14.69
CA GLY A 171 -6.14 18.33 -13.98
C GLY A 171 -7.29 17.55 -13.34
N LEU A 172 -8.53 17.75 -13.80
CA LEU A 172 -9.70 17.03 -13.33
C LEU A 172 -10.02 15.85 -14.28
N TYR A 173 -10.33 14.69 -13.69
CA TYR A 173 -10.67 13.46 -14.41
C TYR A 173 -11.86 12.78 -13.76
N THR A 174 -12.61 12.04 -14.55
CA THR A 174 -13.65 11.13 -14.07
C THR A 174 -13.60 9.82 -14.83
N GLY A 175 -14.14 8.77 -14.27
CA GLY A 175 -14.18 7.50 -14.98
C GLY A 175 -14.72 6.36 -14.15
N VAL A 176 -14.52 5.16 -14.68
CA VAL A 176 -15.08 3.93 -14.12
C VAL A 176 -13.95 2.92 -13.87
N GLY A 177 -14.20 2.01 -12.94
CA GLY A 177 -13.29 0.90 -12.67
C GLY A 177 -14.03 -0.42 -12.58
N TYR A 178 -13.29 -1.51 -12.83
CA TYR A 178 -13.68 -2.87 -12.50
C TYR A 178 -12.69 -3.44 -11.49
N HIS A 179 -13.21 -4.13 -10.48
CA HIS A 179 -12.44 -4.62 -9.35
C HIS A 179 -12.81 -6.06 -9.05
N LEU A 180 -11.86 -6.96 -9.20
CA LEU A 180 -12.00 -8.37 -8.84
C LEU A 180 -11.00 -8.71 -7.75
N ASP A 181 -11.49 -9.20 -6.61
CA ASP A 181 -10.71 -9.78 -5.53
C ASP A 181 -11.22 -11.20 -5.25
N ILE A 182 -10.33 -12.18 -5.30
CA ILE A 182 -10.64 -13.57 -4.98
C ILE A 182 -9.70 -14.03 -3.87
N HIS A 183 -10.25 -14.45 -2.74
CA HIS A 183 -9.55 -15.19 -1.71
C HIS A 183 -10.00 -16.65 -1.75
N SER A 184 -9.05 -17.57 -1.66
CA SER A 184 -9.31 -18.99 -1.65
C SER A 184 -8.27 -19.73 -0.83
N ASN A 185 -8.57 -20.98 -0.45
CA ASN A 185 -7.70 -21.79 0.40
C ASN A 185 -7.28 -21.02 1.67
N ILE A 186 -8.27 -20.37 2.30
CA ILE A 186 -8.03 -19.64 3.54
C ILE A 186 -7.96 -20.67 4.67
N GLU A 187 -6.82 -20.70 5.35
CA GLU A 187 -6.56 -21.52 6.53
C GLU A 187 -6.17 -20.60 7.69
N ASP A 188 -6.89 -20.71 8.79
CA ASP A 188 -6.66 -19.99 10.02
C ASP A 188 -5.95 -20.91 11.00
N GLN A 189 -4.65 -20.67 11.22
CA GLN A 189 -3.80 -21.58 11.98
C GLN A 189 -4.10 -21.64 13.48
N LEU A 190 -4.80 -20.63 14.03
CA LEU A 190 -5.18 -20.60 15.44
C LEU A 190 -6.63 -21.06 15.70
N LEU A 191 -7.41 -21.33 14.64
CA LEU A 191 -8.78 -21.81 14.77
C LEU A 191 -8.76 -23.29 15.18
N ASP A 192 -9.30 -23.60 16.37
CA ASP A 192 -9.48 -24.97 16.83
C ASP A 192 -10.87 -25.12 17.48
N LEU A 193 -11.79 -25.74 16.75
CA LEU A 193 -13.17 -25.96 17.17
C LEU A 193 -13.34 -27.28 17.95
N ASP A 194 -12.31 -28.12 17.98
CA ASP A 194 -12.35 -29.45 18.62
C ASP A 194 -11.91 -29.40 20.09
N THR A 195 -11.29 -28.29 20.53
CA THR A 195 -10.91 -28.07 21.93
C THR A 195 -12.07 -27.59 22.81
N LEU A 196 -11.95 -27.75 24.12
CA LEU A 196 -12.92 -27.28 25.09
C LEU A 196 -12.22 -26.36 26.13
N PRO A 197 -12.50 -25.04 26.15
CA PRO A 197 -13.37 -24.29 25.20
C PRO A 197 -12.73 -24.20 23.81
N PRO A 198 -13.55 -24.02 22.74
CA PRO A 198 -13.02 -23.89 21.39
C PRO A 198 -12.20 -22.60 21.24
N ALA A 199 -11.12 -22.67 20.46
CA ALA A 199 -10.31 -21.49 20.10
C ALA A 199 -10.92 -20.82 18.85
N VAL A 200 -11.77 -19.85 19.05
CA VAL A 200 -12.47 -19.11 17.98
C VAL A 200 -11.73 -17.83 17.67
N THR A 201 -11.33 -17.67 16.43
CA THR A 201 -10.57 -16.53 15.94
C THR A 201 -11.46 -15.39 15.46
N SER A 202 -10.93 -14.15 15.42
CA SER A 202 -11.66 -12.98 14.93
C SER A 202 -12.09 -13.14 13.46
N HIS A 203 -11.25 -13.76 12.62
CA HIS A 203 -11.60 -14.04 11.22
C HIS A 203 -12.82 -14.97 11.11
N TYR A 204 -12.80 -16.07 11.86
CA TYR A 204 -13.88 -17.06 11.83
C TYR A 204 -15.18 -16.49 12.38
N ALA A 205 -15.12 -15.85 13.57
CA ALA A 205 -16.27 -15.23 14.20
C ALA A 205 -16.94 -14.19 13.30
N TYR A 206 -16.14 -13.26 12.74
CA TYR A 206 -16.66 -12.25 11.83
C TYR A 206 -17.29 -12.87 10.58
N SER A 207 -16.65 -13.89 9.99
CA SER A 207 -17.21 -14.57 8.82
C SER A 207 -18.56 -15.23 9.10
N LEU A 208 -18.71 -15.88 10.26
CA LEU A 208 -19.99 -16.49 10.69
C LEU A 208 -21.08 -15.43 10.85
N THR A 209 -20.82 -14.33 11.59
CA THR A 209 -21.81 -13.28 11.84
C THR A 209 -22.27 -12.59 10.56
N GLN A 210 -21.38 -12.50 9.56
CA GLN A 210 -21.69 -11.89 8.26
C GLN A 210 -22.25 -12.92 7.24
N GLY A 211 -22.35 -14.20 7.58
CA GLY A 211 -22.83 -15.26 6.69
C GLY A 211 -21.90 -15.50 5.50
N ILE A 212 -20.58 -15.25 5.66
CA ILE A 212 -19.57 -15.38 4.62
C ILE A 212 -18.78 -16.67 4.83
N ASP A 213 -18.51 -17.42 3.74
CA ASP A 213 -17.64 -18.60 3.79
C ASP A 213 -16.23 -18.22 4.27
N PRO A 214 -15.76 -18.72 5.44
CA PRO A 214 -14.45 -18.37 5.97
C PRO A 214 -13.28 -18.93 5.12
N LYS A 215 -13.52 -19.89 4.24
CA LYS A 215 -12.47 -20.55 3.45
C LYS A 215 -12.23 -19.95 2.07
N LYS A 216 -13.24 -19.29 1.52
CA LYS A 216 -13.16 -18.67 0.19
C LYS A 216 -14.26 -17.64 -0.02
N TYR A 217 -13.95 -16.61 -0.79
CA TYR A 217 -14.94 -15.64 -1.27
C TYR A 217 -14.41 -14.83 -2.45
N THR A 218 -15.33 -14.23 -3.18
CA THR A 218 -15.06 -13.33 -4.31
C THR A 218 -15.75 -12.01 -4.05
N LEU A 219 -15.08 -10.92 -4.39
CA LEU A 219 -15.68 -9.60 -4.56
C LEU A 219 -15.45 -9.16 -6.01
N SER A 220 -16.54 -8.98 -6.74
CA SER A 220 -16.53 -8.50 -8.12
C SER A 220 -17.37 -7.24 -8.20
N GLY A 221 -16.75 -6.11 -8.54
CA GLY A 221 -17.44 -4.83 -8.44
C GLY A 221 -17.02 -3.83 -9.49
N VAL A 222 -17.80 -2.77 -9.57
CA VAL A 222 -17.55 -1.60 -10.40
C VAL A 222 -17.39 -0.37 -9.53
N SER A 223 -16.65 0.63 -10.02
CA SER A 223 -16.52 1.91 -9.31
C SER A 223 -16.78 3.12 -10.19
N LEU A 224 -17.25 4.19 -9.56
CA LEU A 224 -17.27 5.54 -10.10
C LEU A 224 -16.10 6.33 -9.46
N ASN A 225 -15.34 7.02 -10.30
CA ASN A 225 -14.09 7.62 -9.86
C ASN A 225 -13.99 9.09 -10.27
N GLY A 226 -13.41 9.89 -9.37
CA GLY A 226 -13.00 11.27 -9.61
C GLY A 226 -11.55 11.46 -9.20
N LEU A 227 -10.76 12.13 -10.04
CA LEU A 227 -9.36 12.45 -9.78
C LEU A 227 -9.11 13.93 -10.08
N PHE A 228 -8.41 14.59 -9.18
CA PHE A 228 -7.78 15.89 -9.39
C PHE A 228 -6.28 15.73 -9.20
N ASP A 229 -5.48 15.95 -10.25
CA ASP A 229 -4.02 15.80 -10.22
C ASP A 229 -3.34 16.98 -10.89
N THR A 230 -2.61 17.76 -10.11
CA THR A 230 -1.81 18.91 -10.54
C THR A 230 -0.34 18.76 -10.13
N ARG A 231 0.09 17.57 -9.76
CA ARG A 231 1.48 17.31 -9.40
C ARG A 231 2.42 17.57 -10.56
N ASP A 232 3.56 18.19 -10.24
CA ASP A 232 4.62 18.47 -11.22
C ASP A 232 5.36 17.20 -11.70
N ASN A 233 5.26 16.12 -10.93
CA ASN A 233 5.80 14.80 -11.26
C ASN A 233 4.96 13.73 -10.57
N THR A 234 4.66 12.62 -11.24
CA THR A 234 3.81 11.55 -10.72
C THR A 234 4.57 10.53 -9.86
N ILE A 235 5.91 10.53 -9.90
CA ILE A 235 6.78 9.57 -9.19
C ILE A 235 7.35 10.18 -7.91
N ASN A 236 7.83 11.42 -7.98
CA ASN A 236 8.39 12.17 -6.85
C ASN A 236 8.05 13.63 -7.00
N PRO A 237 6.84 14.03 -6.60
CA PRO A 237 6.37 15.40 -6.70
C PRO A 237 7.13 16.32 -5.74
N TYR A 238 7.40 17.54 -6.22
CA TYR A 238 7.92 18.62 -5.39
C TYR A 238 6.85 19.68 -5.12
N SER A 239 5.82 19.72 -5.97
CA SER A 239 4.70 20.65 -5.84
C SER A 239 3.42 20.08 -6.47
N GLY A 240 2.28 20.69 -6.13
CA GLY A 240 0.98 20.33 -6.66
C GLY A 240 0.18 19.44 -5.71
N ARG A 241 -0.98 19.03 -6.17
CA ARG A 241 -1.98 18.30 -5.38
C ARG A 241 -2.50 17.10 -6.12
N TYR A 242 -2.89 16.10 -5.35
CA TYR A 242 -3.60 14.92 -5.82
C TYR A 242 -4.79 14.68 -4.89
N ALA A 243 -5.98 14.52 -5.47
CA ALA A 243 -7.16 14.11 -4.74
C ALA A 243 -7.88 13.04 -5.55
N PHE A 244 -8.17 11.90 -4.95
CA PHE A 244 -8.83 10.78 -5.61
C PHE A 244 -10.00 10.28 -4.76
N VAL A 245 -11.15 10.09 -5.40
CA VAL A 245 -12.35 9.52 -4.78
C VAL A 245 -12.82 8.36 -5.64
N SER A 246 -13.13 7.24 -5.01
CA SER A 246 -13.67 6.04 -5.65
C SER A 246 -14.82 5.48 -4.82
N LEU A 247 -16.00 5.41 -5.42
CA LEU A 247 -17.15 4.74 -4.86
C LEU A 247 -17.31 3.40 -5.56
N ARG A 248 -17.02 2.30 -4.84
CA ARG A 248 -17.06 0.93 -5.35
C ARG A 248 -18.30 0.22 -4.86
N PHE A 249 -18.94 -0.50 -5.77
CA PHE A 249 -20.11 -1.36 -5.55
C PHE A 249 -19.77 -2.79 -5.96
N ASN A 250 -20.01 -3.76 -5.09
CA ASN A 250 -19.79 -5.19 -5.31
C ASN A 250 -21.13 -5.91 -5.18
N PRO A 251 -21.96 -5.96 -6.22
CA PRO A 251 -23.24 -6.63 -6.12
C PRO A 251 -23.09 -8.15 -6.32
N GLU A 252 -23.92 -8.95 -5.64
CA GLU A 252 -23.91 -10.42 -5.75
C GLU A 252 -24.17 -10.90 -7.18
N TRP A 253 -25.02 -10.20 -7.94
CA TRP A 253 -25.31 -10.56 -9.34
C TRP A 253 -24.08 -10.46 -10.27
N LEU A 254 -23.01 -9.76 -9.83
CA LEU A 254 -21.74 -9.68 -10.55
C LEU A 254 -20.73 -10.74 -10.06
N GLY A 255 -21.14 -11.60 -9.11
CA GLY A 255 -20.34 -12.70 -8.59
C GLY A 255 -19.68 -12.42 -7.21
N SER A 256 -20.10 -11.37 -6.51
CA SER A 256 -19.65 -11.12 -5.14
C SER A 256 -20.32 -12.05 -4.15
N ALA A 257 -19.59 -12.45 -3.10
CA ALA A 257 -20.11 -13.28 -2.00
C ALA A 257 -21.19 -12.56 -1.20
N THR A 258 -21.09 -11.23 -1.13
CA THR A 258 -22.05 -10.33 -0.44
C THR A 258 -22.19 -9.05 -1.25
N SER A 259 -23.39 -8.45 -1.20
CA SER A 259 -23.59 -7.11 -1.74
C SER A 259 -23.00 -6.08 -0.79
N SER A 260 -22.02 -5.32 -1.26
CA SER A 260 -21.28 -4.37 -0.43
C SER A 260 -20.82 -3.14 -1.21
N SER A 261 -20.52 -2.07 -0.50
CA SER A 261 -20.00 -0.83 -1.10
C SER A 261 -18.99 -0.15 -0.19
N THR A 262 -17.95 0.47 -0.80
CA THR A 262 -16.96 1.28 -0.09
C THR A 262 -16.73 2.62 -0.76
N LEU A 263 -16.33 3.59 0.06
CA LEU A 263 -15.83 4.88 -0.37
C LEU A 263 -14.34 4.96 -0.02
N TRP A 264 -13.50 5.07 -1.06
CA TRP A 264 -12.10 5.47 -0.92
C TRP A 264 -11.99 6.96 -1.20
N ALA A 265 -11.38 7.71 -0.28
CA ALA A 265 -11.05 9.11 -0.47
C ALA A 265 -9.59 9.34 -0.10
N GLU A 266 -8.84 9.99 -0.99
CA GLU A 266 -7.41 10.19 -0.82
C GLU A 266 -7.03 11.62 -1.20
N TYR A 267 -6.12 12.23 -0.43
CA TYR A 267 -5.57 13.57 -0.66
C TYR A 267 -4.07 13.58 -0.42
N ARG A 268 -3.33 14.22 -1.33
CA ARG A 268 -1.89 14.50 -1.20
C ARG A 268 -1.62 15.95 -1.56
N ASP A 269 -0.73 16.58 -0.80
CA ASP A 269 -0.29 17.96 -1.06
C ASP A 269 1.22 18.09 -0.87
N TYR A 270 1.87 18.92 -1.66
CA TYR A 270 3.32 19.09 -1.67
C TYR A 270 3.67 20.57 -1.64
N PHE A 271 4.30 20.99 -0.54
CA PHE A 271 4.66 22.38 -0.27
C PHE A 271 6.17 22.55 -0.35
N THR A 272 6.67 23.09 -1.46
CA THR A 272 8.08 23.49 -1.57
C THR A 272 8.41 24.55 -0.55
N MET A 273 9.37 24.28 0.34
CA MET A 273 9.82 25.21 1.38
C MET A 273 10.89 26.19 0.87
N ASP A 274 11.68 25.80 -0.14
CA ASP A 274 12.71 26.62 -0.75
C ASP A 274 12.61 26.54 -2.27
N LYS A 275 12.25 27.65 -2.92
CA LYS A 275 12.10 27.72 -4.38
C LYS A 275 13.40 27.43 -5.15
N ASN A 276 14.56 27.71 -4.54
CA ASN A 276 15.87 27.43 -5.12
C ASN A 276 16.27 25.96 -4.94
N ARG A 277 15.61 25.25 -4.05
CA ARG A 277 15.84 23.84 -3.74
C ARG A 277 14.51 23.10 -3.60
N PRO A 278 13.80 22.81 -4.70
CA PRO A 278 12.43 22.26 -4.67
C PRO A 278 12.31 20.92 -3.94
N ARG A 279 13.43 20.18 -3.82
CA ARG A 279 13.49 18.95 -3.03
C ARG A 279 13.36 19.20 -1.51
N ASN A 280 13.49 20.44 -1.05
CA ASN A 280 13.17 20.80 0.33
C ASN A 280 11.68 21.15 0.42
N LEU A 281 10.88 20.19 0.84
CA LEU A 281 9.42 20.28 0.83
C LEU A 281 8.78 19.57 2.01
N LEU A 282 7.56 19.97 2.32
CA LEU A 282 6.63 19.20 3.15
C LEU A 282 5.64 18.47 2.25
N GLY A 283 5.50 17.17 2.45
CA GLY A 283 4.48 16.32 1.81
C GLY A 283 3.44 15.87 2.82
N LEU A 284 2.17 16.01 2.48
CA LEU A 284 1.03 15.50 3.23
C LEU A 284 0.34 14.41 2.43
N TRP A 285 0.06 13.29 3.06
CA TRP A 285 -0.76 12.21 2.54
C TRP A 285 -1.84 11.83 3.52
N MET A 286 -3.08 11.78 3.06
CA MET A 286 -4.23 11.34 3.84
C MET A 286 -5.10 10.44 2.97
N TYR A 287 -5.65 9.38 3.54
CA TYR A 287 -6.73 8.64 2.91
C TYR A 287 -7.69 8.06 3.95
N GLY A 288 -8.91 7.81 3.51
CA GLY A 288 -9.91 7.04 4.22
C GLY A 288 -10.48 5.97 3.29
N ASN A 289 -10.75 4.80 3.83
CA ASN A 289 -11.48 3.72 3.20
C ASN A 289 -12.64 3.34 4.12
N PHE A 290 -13.86 3.57 3.66
CA PHE A 290 -15.06 3.50 4.47
C PHE A 290 -16.01 2.47 3.89
N GLU A 291 -16.49 1.55 4.71
CA GLU A 291 -17.66 0.75 4.39
C GLU A 291 -18.89 1.65 4.43
N VAL A 292 -19.61 1.73 3.30
CA VAL A 292 -20.80 2.59 3.18
C VAL A 292 -22.09 1.80 2.99
N GLY A 293 -21.99 0.48 2.87
CA GLY A 293 -23.16 -0.42 2.85
C GLY A 293 -22.80 -1.87 2.61
N GLY A 294 -23.64 -2.75 3.14
CA GLY A 294 -23.45 -4.20 3.10
C GLY A 294 -22.30 -4.68 3.99
N SER A 295 -21.87 -5.92 3.82
CA SER A 295 -20.80 -6.53 4.61
C SER A 295 -19.63 -6.91 3.72
N TRP A 296 -18.42 -6.62 4.16
CA TRP A 296 -17.20 -7.00 3.48
C TRP A 296 -16.60 -8.25 4.12
N PRO A 297 -16.04 -9.19 3.33
CA PRO A 297 -15.29 -10.30 3.90
C PRO A 297 -14.08 -9.81 4.70
N TYR A 298 -13.77 -10.51 5.80
CA TYR A 298 -12.75 -10.10 6.77
C TYR A 298 -11.41 -9.70 6.15
N MET A 299 -10.83 -10.53 5.27
CA MET A 299 -9.54 -10.23 4.66
C MET A 299 -9.60 -9.09 3.63
N SER A 300 -10.80 -8.68 3.19
CA SER A 300 -11.03 -7.57 2.26
C SER A 300 -11.42 -6.28 2.95
N LEU A 301 -11.67 -6.30 4.26
CA LEU A 301 -11.92 -5.08 5.05
C LEU A 301 -10.78 -4.07 4.91
N PRO A 302 -11.08 -2.77 4.99
CA PRO A 302 -10.06 -1.71 5.08
C PRO A 302 -8.95 -2.05 6.06
N ALA A 303 -7.71 -2.06 5.59
CA ALA A 303 -6.55 -2.44 6.40
C ALA A 303 -5.32 -1.61 6.07
N LEU A 304 -4.52 -1.29 7.11
CA LEU A 304 -3.29 -0.53 6.99
C LEU A 304 -2.28 -1.25 6.10
N GLY A 305 -1.64 -0.53 5.18
CA GLY A 305 -0.67 -1.10 4.22
C GLY A 305 -1.32 -1.82 3.03
N TRP A 306 -2.65 -1.76 2.86
CA TRP A 306 -3.35 -2.34 1.72
C TRP A 306 -3.73 -1.32 0.62
N ASP A 307 -3.19 -0.09 0.73
CA ASP A 307 -3.21 0.88 -0.37
C ASP A 307 -2.59 0.31 -1.67
N GLN A 308 -2.77 0.99 -2.79
CA GLN A 308 -2.33 0.49 -4.12
C GLN A 308 -0.86 0.03 -4.11
N PHE A 309 0.04 0.78 -3.49
CA PHE A 309 1.46 0.44 -3.45
C PHE A 309 1.90 -0.27 -2.16
N GLY A 310 1.03 -0.40 -1.16
CA GLY A 310 1.33 -1.05 0.12
C GLY A 310 2.35 -0.26 0.95
N ARG A 311 2.21 1.06 1.02
CA ARG A 311 3.20 1.96 1.63
C ARG A 311 2.74 2.67 2.87
N SER A 312 1.43 2.67 3.15
CA SER A 312 0.90 3.25 4.39
C SER A 312 1.30 2.45 5.62
N GLY A 313 1.46 3.14 6.75
CA GLY A 313 1.70 2.51 8.04
C GLY A 313 3.13 2.08 8.29
N ARG A 314 4.12 2.81 7.80
CA ARG A 314 5.52 2.61 8.21
C ARG A 314 5.62 2.60 9.73
N ALA A 315 6.27 1.65 10.32
CA ALA A 315 6.41 1.17 11.67
C ALA A 315 5.62 -0.11 11.97
N TYR A 316 4.52 -0.38 11.24
CA TYR A 316 3.63 -1.50 11.49
C TYR A 316 3.71 -2.55 10.38
N PRO A 317 3.50 -3.84 10.69
CA PRO A 317 3.31 -4.85 9.66
C PRO A 317 2.00 -4.58 8.89
N GLN A 318 1.98 -4.97 7.62
CA GLN A 318 0.80 -4.85 6.77
C GLN A 318 -0.39 -5.58 7.40
N GLY A 319 -1.56 -4.92 7.45
CA GLY A 319 -2.77 -5.47 8.07
C GLY A 319 -2.80 -5.41 9.59
N ARG A 320 -1.84 -4.72 10.27
CA ARG A 320 -1.83 -4.59 11.73
C ARG A 320 -3.12 -4.00 12.28
N PHE A 321 -3.67 -3.02 11.60
CA PHE A 321 -4.95 -2.40 11.92
C PHE A 321 -5.90 -2.62 10.76
N ARG A 322 -7.09 -3.09 11.07
CA ARG A 322 -8.15 -3.46 10.14
C ARG A 322 -9.49 -3.10 10.78
N GLY A 323 -10.47 -2.69 9.99
CA GLY A 323 -11.81 -2.38 10.48
C GLY A 323 -12.78 -2.13 9.35
N GLN A 324 -14.06 -1.93 9.65
CA GLN A 324 -15.09 -1.60 8.66
C GLN A 324 -14.77 -0.25 7.98
N SER A 325 -14.14 0.64 8.72
CA SER A 325 -13.61 1.90 8.20
C SER A 325 -12.21 2.15 8.74
N LEU A 326 -11.34 2.76 7.92
CA LEU A 326 -9.97 3.08 8.29
C LEU A 326 -9.60 4.45 7.74
N MET A 327 -8.93 5.25 8.55
CA MET A 327 -8.26 6.49 8.11
C MET A 327 -6.77 6.43 8.42
N TYR A 328 -5.99 7.03 7.52
CA TYR A 328 -4.56 7.19 7.61
C TYR A 328 -4.14 8.60 7.25
N SER A 329 -3.10 9.12 7.91
CA SER A 329 -2.45 10.37 7.56
C SER A 329 -0.95 10.26 7.79
N GLU A 330 -0.16 10.89 6.92
CA GLU A 330 1.29 10.97 7.03
C GLU A 330 1.78 12.35 6.60
N LEU A 331 2.71 12.90 7.36
CA LEU A 331 3.44 14.13 7.05
C LEU A 331 4.91 13.79 6.88
N GLU A 332 5.51 14.23 5.78
CA GLU A 332 6.94 14.07 5.49
C GLU A 332 7.62 15.41 5.29
N TRP A 333 8.77 15.59 5.90
CA TRP A 333 9.73 16.61 5.51
C TRP A 333 10.84 15.95 4.71
N ARG A 334 10.88 16.24 3.40
CA ARG A 334 11.90 15.79 2.45
C ARG A 334 12.92 16.91 2.25
N PHE A 335 14.21 16.61 2.37
CA PHE A 335 15.26 17.61 2.26
C PHE A 335 16.51 17.06 1.57
N PRO A 336 17.26 17.93 0.83
CA PRO A 336 18.53 17.54 0.24
C PRO A 336 19.64 17.49 1.31
N LEU A 337 20.49 16.45 1.27
CA LEU A 337 21.63 16.30 2.16
C LEU A 337 22.89 16.99 1.65
N GLN A 338 22.96 17.33 0.36
CA GLN A 338 24.13 17.97 -0.28
C GLN A 338 23.77 19.37 -0.76
N LYS A 339 24.71 20.33 -0.63
CA LYS A 339 24.47 21.72 -1.05
C LYS A 339 24.27 21.90 -2.56
N ASN A 340 25.06 21.19 -3.37
CA ASN A 340 25.16 21.38 -4.82
C ASN A 340 24.66 20.17 -5.63
N SER A 341 23.95 19.25 -5.02
CA SER A 341 23.43 18.04 -5.68
C SER A 341 22.17 17.56 -5.01
N ASP A 342 21.23 17.08 -5.80
CA ASP A 342 20.02 16.43 -5.31
C ASP A 342 20.14 14.90 -5.27
N LYS A 343 21.36 14.36 -5.46
CA LYS A 343 21.58 12.91 -5.50
C LYS A 343 21.25 12.24 -4.16
N TRP A 344 21.65 12.86 -3.05
CA TRP A 344 21.32 12.39 -1.70
C TRP A 344 20.30 13.29 -1.03
N GLY A 345 19.29 12.68 -0.44
CA GLY A 345 18.27 13.34 0.37
C GLY A 345 17.97 12.61 1.65
N GLY A 346 17.31 13.29 2.55
CA GLY A 346 16.77 12.76 3.79
C GLY A 346 15.27 12.96 3.87
N VAL A 347 14.62 12.20 4.74
CA VAL A 347 13.22 12.37 5.13
C VAL A 347 13.08 12.21 6.63
N LEU A 348 12.23 13.04 7.23
CA LEU A 348 11.63 12.81 8.54
C LEU A 348 10.13 12.70 8.33
N PHE A 349 9.48 11.75 9.00
CA PHE A 349 8.05 11.54 8.83
C PHE A 349 7.36 11.18 10.14
N ALA A 350 6.06 11.49 10.18
CA ALA A 350 5.14 11.07 11.22
C ALA A 350 3.84 10.62 10.56
N ASN A 351 3.28 9.50 11.03
CA ASN A 351 2.00 9.00 10.55
C ASN A 351 1.05 8.67 11.71
N MET A 352 -0.23 8.61 11.40
CA MET A 352 -1.28 8.17 12.30
C MET A 352 -2.34 7.39 11.56
N ASN A 353 -2.98 6.48 12.26
CA ASN A 353 -4.11 5.70 11.75
C ASN A 353 -5.16 5.42 12.83
N THR A 354 -6.37 5.20 12.38
CA THR A 354 -7.51 4.79 13.20
C THR A 354 -8.40 3.86 12.38
N ALA A 355 -8.97 2.85 13.01
CA ALA A 355 -9.90 1.91 12.39
C ALA A 355 -11.02 1.55 13.34
N THR A 356 -12.22 1.32 12.80
CA THR A 356 -13.41 0.98 13.58
C THR A 356 -13.48 -0.52 13.89
N ASN A 357 -14.18 -0.84 14.98
CA ASN A 357 -14.68 -2.17 15.26
C ASN A 357 -16.13 -2.01 15.79
N THR A 358 -17.10 -2.13 14.88
CA THR A 358 -18.52 -1.91 15.23
C THR A 358 -19.04 -2.92 16.24
N ASP A 359 -18.53 -4.17 16.23
CA ASP A 359 -18.93 -5.22 17.17
C ASP A 359 -18.48 -4.90 18.61
N ALA A 360 -17.34 -4.21 18.75
CA ALA A 360 -16.82 -3.77 20.05
C ALA A 360 -17.19 -2.32 20.39
N ASN A 361 -18.07 -1.66 19.63
CA ASN A 361 -18.44 -0.25 19.77
C ASN A 361 -17.23 0.70 19.79
N ILE A 362 -16.25 0.44 18.90
CA ILE A 362 -15.07 1.30 18.69
C ILE A 362 -15.31 2.12 17.44
N ASP A 363 -15.51 3.43 17.65
CA ASP A 363 -15.71 4.39 16.57
C ASP A 363 -14.40 4.96 16.02
N MET A 364 -14.52 5.66 14.89
CA MET A 364 -13.41 6.38 14.29
C MET A 364 -12.91 7.46 15.26
N PHE A 365 -11.59 7.52 15.47
CA PHE A 365 -10.87 8.43 16.37
C PHE A 365 -10.99 8.14 17.88
N ASP A 366 -11.72 7.14 18.33
CA ASP A 366 -11.68 6.73 19.73
C ASP A 366 -10.26 6.38 20.16
N HIS A 367 -9.53 5.72 19.26
CA HIS A 367 -8.14 5.38 19.46
C HIS A 367 -7.31 5.67 18.20
N ILE A 368 -6.15 6.28 18.39
CA ILE A 368 -5.22 6.63 17.31
C ILE A 368 -3.88 5.94 17.58
N ASN A 369 -3.37 5.25 16.56
CA ASN A 369 -2.02 4.72 16.59
C ASN A 369 -1.09 5.59 15.74
N THR A 370 0.13 5.81 16.21
CA THR A 370 1.09 6.72 15.59
C THR A 370 2.38 6.00 15.24
N GLY A 371 3.08 6.52 14.24
CA GLY A 371 4.42 6.12 13.88
C GLY A 371 5.27 7.33 13.51
N ILE A 372 6.55 7.28 13.83
CA ILE A 372 7.54 8.28 13.46
C ILE A 372 8.75 7.61 12.84
N GLY A 373 9.48 8.32 12.01
CA GLY A 373 10.70 7.74 11.45
C GLY A 373 11.54 8.72 10.65
N ALA A 374 12.65 8.19 10.19
CA ALA A 374 13.62 8.90 9.36
C ALA A 374 14.13 7.98 8.25
N GLY A 375 14.64 8.57 7.18
CA GLY A 375 15.20 7.79 6.10
C GLY A 375 16.13 8.57 5.19
N ILE A 376 16.82 7.83 4.33
CA ILE A 376 17.69 8.36 3.30
C ILE A 376 17.14 8.06 1.92
N ARG A 377 17.49 8.93 0.99
CA ARG A 377 17.06 8.90 -0.42
C ARG A 377 18.29 8.95 -1.31
N PHE A 378 18.37 8.03 -2.26
CA PHE A 378 19.38 8.06 -3.31
C PHE A 378 18.70 8.16 -4.66
N MET A 379 18.89 9.28 -5.36
CA MET A 379 18.30 9.51 -6.66
C MET A 379 19.06 8.71 -7.73
N ILE A 380 18.36 7.78 -8.36
CA ILE A 380 18.90 6.88 -9.38
C ILE A 380 18.60 7.36 -10.80
N ASN A 381 17.56 8.20 -10.96
CA ASN A 381 17.22 8.80 -12.24
C ASN A 381 16.68 10.22 -12.02
N GLU A 382 17.46 11.22 -12.45
CA GLU A 382 17.09 12.63 -12.30
C GLU A 382 15.92 13.06 -13.19
N LYS A 383 15.79 12.50 -14.39
CA LYS A 383 14.72 12.85 -15.33
C LYS A 383 13.34 12.43 -14.82
N SER A 384 13.23 11.23 -14.29
CA SER A 384 11.99 10.71 -13.70
C SER A 384 11.88 10.99 -12.21
N ARG A 385 12.95 11.51 -11.55
CA ARG A 385 13.08 11.71 -10.10
C ARG A 385 12.93 10.41 -9.30
N GLN A 386 13.32 9.28 -9.86
CA GLN A 386 13.25 8.00 -9.17
C GLN A 386 14.31 7.90 -8.08
N ASN A 387 13.90 7.49 -6.89
CA ASN A 387 14.75 7.30 -5.72
C ASN A 387 14.78 5.83 -5.30
N ILE A 388 15.90 5.40 -4.70
CA ILE A 388 15.93 4.31 -3.74
C ILE A 388 15.76 4.95 -2.36
N CYS A 389 14.83 4.42 -1.58
CA CYS A 389 14.46 4.92 -0.26
C CYS A 389 14.75 3.85 0.78
N LEU A 390 15.45 4.21 1.84
CA LEU A 390 15.65 3.37 3.02
C LEU A 390 15.19 4.14 4.24
N ASP A 391 14.13 3.64 4.89
CA ASP A 391 13.52 4.25 6.05
C ASP A 391 13.64 3.33 7.26
N TYR A 392 13.69 3.93 8.46
CA TYR A 392 13.47 3.26 9.72
C TYR A 392 12.38 3.98 10.50
N ALA A 393 11.46 3.22 11.06
CA ALA A 393 10.30 3.75 11.75
C ALA A 393 10.06 3.07 13.09
N TRP A 394 9.45 3.81 14.01
CA TRP A 394 8.99 3.38 15.33
C TRP A 394 7.51 3.70 15.46
N GLY A 395 6.75 2.79 16.07
CA GLY A 395 5.32 2.92 16.33
C GLY A 395 4.95 2.56 17.76
N ASN A 396 3.66 2.56 18.04
CA ASN A 396 3.10 2.13 19.30
C ASN A 396 3.37 0.64 19.54
N TYR A 397 3.29 0.20 20.79
CA TYR A 397 3.39 -1.21 21.22
C TYR A 397 4.73 -1.88 20.86
N GLY A 398 5.80 -1.09 20.78
CA GLY A 398 7.13 -1.60 20.42
C GLY A 398 7.31 -1.94 18.94
N ALA A 399 6.38 -1.54 18.08
CA ALA A 399 6.50 -1.75 16.65
C ALA A 399 7.67 -0.91 16.07
N HIS A 400 8.49 -1.51 15.24
CA HIS A 400 9.56 -0.84 14.52
C HIS A 400 9.99 -1.65 13.30
N GLY A 401 10.64 -1.00 12.32
CA GLY A 401 11.12 -1.74 11.15
C GLY A 401 11.88 -0.90 10.15
N PHE A 402 12.60 -1.59 9.26
CA PHE A 402 13.23 -1.02 8.08
C PHE A 402 12.33 -1.19 6.86
N TYR A 403 12.32 -0.18 6.00
CA TYR A 403 11.54 -0.17 4.76
C TYR A 403 12.44 0.23 3.60
N LEU A 404 12.63 -0.67 2.65
CA LEU A 404 13.32 -0.40 1.40
C LEU A 404 12.29 -0.28 0.28
N SER A 405 12.34 0.80 -0.45
CA SER A 405 11.42 1.01 -1.58
C SER A 405 12.10 1.73 -2.75
N VAL A 406 11.48 1.63 -3.92
CA VAL A 406 11.78 2.46 -5.08
C VAL A 406 10.65 3.47 -5.22
N ASN A 407 11.00 4.70 -5.54
CA ASN A 407 10.15 5.88 -5.55
C ASN A 407 9.73 6.33 -4.14
N GLU A 408 9.24 7.55 -4.02
CA GLU A 408 8.74 8.08 -2.75
C GLU A 408 7.46 7.34 -2.30
N VAL A 409 7.16 7.45 -1.02
CA VAL A 409 6.00 6.76 -0.42
C VAL A 409 4.69 7.26 -1.03
N PHE A 410 4.59 8.57 -1.31
CA PHE A 410 3.43 9.20 -1.94
C PHE A 410 3.80 10.42 -2.77
#